data_80409ada2bf91f3beaa31b5eb3f1037f
#
_entry.id   80409ada2bf91f3beaa31b5eb3f1037f
#
_cell.length_a   1.000
_cell.length_b   1.000
_cell.length_c   1.000
_cell.angle_alpha   90.00
_cell.angle_beta   90.00
_cell.angle_gamma   90.00
#
_symmetry.space_group_name_H-M   'P 1'
#
loop_
_entity.id
_entity.type
_entity.pdbx_description
1 polymer ?
#
loop_
_entity_poly.entity_id
_entity_poly.type
_entity_poly.pdbx_seq_one_letter_code
_entity_poly.pdbx_strand_id
1 'polypeptide(L)'
;MLPHTMRSRSAADGQRRLVPGAGTVLAVGLCAGGAAPLLALFSYVGQPSEGLGQAVRISHASEGLWSHLVATVLPEYLRNSLLLCLGVGAGSLVIGAGCGWLVTMYRFPGDRVLDWALVLPLAMPGYVLAYAYTDFLQVTGPVQTLLRDVTGWSWRDYWFPNIRSLGGAIAVLTAAMYPYVYVLARAGFTEQSVCALEVSRTLGCTPFASFRRVGVPLAWPAIAAGLAFVMMETLADFGAVAYFELRTFTTGIYRAWYALGSPAAAAQLAVVLMLLVLGILLLERAARGRGRFAATTSHLFRKQRIELRGSRDEFDQLAEN
;
A
#
# COMPACT_ATOMS: atom_id res chain seq x y z
N MET A 1 -36.10 68.52 -1.77
CA MET A 1 -36.61 68.17 -3.11
C MET A 1 -35.74 67.07 -3.67
N LEU A 2 -36.25 65.83 -3.65
CA LEU A 2 -35.71 64.65 -4.34
C LEU A 2 -36.19 64.70 -5.79
N PRO A 3 -35.47 63.97 -6.73
CA PRO A 3 -35.97 62.62 -6.97
C PRO A 3 -34.96 61.54 -7.20
N HIS A 4 -35.32 60.40 -6.70
CA HIS A 4 -34.81 59.05 -7.01
C HIS A 4 -34.91 58.76 -8.50
N THR A 5 -33.83 58.22 -9.09
CA THR A 5 -33.91 57.41 -10.29
C THR A 5 -33.39 56.01 -9.97
N MET A 6 -34.32 55.12 -9.65
CA MET A 6 -34.18 53.68 -9.72
C MET A 6 -33.84 53.28 -11.19
N ARG A 7 -32.62 52.88 -11.46
CA ARG A 7 -32.30 52.13 -12.67
C ARG A 7 -32.44 50.64 -12.35
N SER A 8 -33.53 50.08 -12.82
CA SER A 8 -33.77 48.68 -12.96
C SER A 8 -32.65 48.06 -13.83
N ARG A 9 -31.74 47.33 -13.22
CA ARG A 9 -30.84 46.44 -13.96
C ARG A 9 -31.68 45.21 -14.34
N SER A 10 -32.06 45.17 -15.61
CA SER A 10 -32.60 44.03 -16.30
C SER A 10 -31.67 42.82 -16.12
N ALA A 11 -32.24 41.76 -15.58
CA ALA A 11 -31.63 40.46 -15.51
C ALA A 11 -31.50 39.89 -16.94
N ALA A 12 -30.40 40.15 -17.58
CA ALA A 12 -29.96 39.37 -18.72
C ALA A 12 -29.14 38.20 -18.17
N ASP A 13 -29.84 37.18 -17.67
CA ASP A 13 -29.27 35.86 -17.37
C ASP A 13 -28.98 35.15 -18.69
N GLY A 14 -27.91 35.58 -19.32
CA GLY A 14 -27.35 34.91 -20.47
C GLY A 14 -26.76 33.55 -20.00
N GLN A 15 -27.44 32.46 -20.31
CA GLN A 15 -26.90 31.12 -20.30
C GLN A 15 -25.52 31.17 -21.00
N ARG A 16 -24.46 31.37 -20.21
CA ARG A 16 -23.09 31.12 -20.66
C ARG A 16 -23.04 29.64 -20.98
N ARG A 17 -23.21 29.30 -22.25
CA ARG A 17 -22.79 27.99 -22.77
C ARG A 17 -21.32 27.88 -22.36
N LEU A 18 -21.04 26.96 -21.41
CA LEU A 18 -19.69 26.61 -20.99
C LEU A 18 -19.01 25.99 -22.22
N VAL A 19 -18.36 26.84 -23.01
CA VAL A 19 -17.40 26.35 -24.00
C VAL A 19 -16.29 25.76 -23.15
N PRO A 20 -16.02 24.45 -23.27
CA PRO A 20 -14.98 23.82 -22.47
C PRO A 20 -13.66 24.52 -22.77
N GLY A 21 -13.06 25.14 -21.75
CA GLY A 21 -11.77 25.79 -21.89
C GLY A 21 -10.72 24.77 -22.32
N ALA A 22 -9.62 25.22 -22.96
CA ALA A 22 -8.52 24.35 -23.40
C ALA A 22 -8.07 23.35 -22.35
N GLY A 23 -8.08 23.74 -21.06
CA GLY A 23 -7.78 22.85 -19.93
C GLY A 23 -8.78 21.71 -19.75
N THR A 24 -10.08 21.95 -19.98
CA THR A 24 -11.12 20.90 -19.91
C THR A 24 -10.98 19.91 -21.06
N VAL A 25 -10.69 20.40 -22.27
CA VAL A 25 -10.47 19.53 -23.44
C VAL A 25 -9.23 18.67 -23.23
N LEU A 26 -8.15 19.24 -22.71
CA LEU A 26 -6.92 18.52 -22.41
C LEU A 26 -7.15 17.48 -21.30
N ALA A 27 -7.85 17.82 -20.23
CA ALA A 27 -8.19 16.87 -19.15
C ALA A 27 -9.05 15.71 -19.66
N VAL A 28 -10.08 15.97 -20.45
CA VAL A 28 -10.92 14.93 -21.07
C VAL A 28 -10.12 14.08 -22.04
N GLY A 29 -9.23 14.68 -22.85
CA GLY A 29 -8.34 13.96 -23.75
C GLY A 29 -7.38 13.02 -23.01
N LEU A 30 -6.77 13.49 -21.92
CA LEU A 30 -5.90 12.65 -21.07
C LEU A 30 -6.68 11.52 -20.39
N CYS A 31 -7.88 11.79 -19.87
CA CYS A 31 -8.73 10.77 -19.28
C CYS A 31 -9.18 9.73 -20.31
N ALA A 32 -9.58 10.15 -21.50
CA ALA A 32 -9.96 9.26 -22.60
C ALA A 32 -8.76 8.41 -23.09
N GLY A 33 -7.58 9.03 -23.23
CA GLY A 33 -6.35 8.33 -23.60
C GLY A 33 -5.92 7.31 -22.54
N GLY A 34 -6.06 7.62 -21.26
CA GLY A 34 -5.81 6.69 -20.15
C GLY A 34 -6.86 5.58 -20.06
N ALA A 35 -8.11 5.85 -20.41
CA ALA A 35 -9.18 4.86 -20.38
C ALA A 35 -9.18 3.91 -21.59
N ALA A 36 -8.65 4.34 -22.74
CA ALA A 36 -8.67 3.56 -23.98
C ALA A 36 -8.02 2.17 -23.86
N PRO A 37 -6.82 2.01 -23.23
CA PRO A 37 -6.23 0.68 -23.01
C PRO A 37 -7.09 -0.21 -22.11
N LEU A 38 -7.75 0.38 -21.10
CA LEU A 38 -8.64 -0.36 -20.20
C LEU A 38 -9.88 -0.86 -20.94
N LEU A 39 -10.47 -0.04 -21.79
CA LEU A 39 -11.61 -0.43 -22.62
C LEU A 39 -11.21 -1.50 -23.64
N ALA A 40 -9.99 -1.41 -24.20
CA ALA A 40 -9.46 -2.44 -25.09
C ALA A 40 -9.33 -3.80 -24.39
N LEU A 41 -8.92 -3.85 -23.11
CA LEU A 41 -8.87 -5.08 -22.33
C LEU A 41 -10.24 -5.77 -22.23
N PHE A 42 -11.32 -5.01 -22.06
CA PHE A 42 -12.67 -5.57 -22.00
C PHE A 42 -13.11 -6.21 -23.32
N SER A 43 -12.61 -5.74 -24.46
CA SER A 43 -12.93 -6.35 -25.76
C SER A 43 -12.40 -7.79 -25.89
N TYR A 44 -11.35 -8.14 -25.14
CA TYR A 44 -10.79 -9.49 -25.12
C TYR A 44 -11.53 -10.47 -24.21
N VAL A 45 -12.40 -10.00 -23.30
CA VAL A 45 -13.12 -10.87 -22.33
C VAL A 45 -14.02 -11.87 -23.05
N GLY A 46 -14.61 -11.48 -24.17
CA GLY A 46 -15.49 -12.35 -24.98
C GLY A 46 -14.79 -13.12 -26.10
N GLN A 47 -13.48 -12.94 -26.29
CA GLN A 47 -12.77 -13.64 -27.36
C GLN A 47 -12.36 -15.05 -26.92
N PRO A 48 -12.58 -16.07 -27.77
CA PRO A 48 -12.07 -17.40 -27.53
C PRO A 48 -10.54 -17.37 -27.47
N SER A 49 -9.97 -18.03 -26.49
CA SER A 49 -8.50 -18.11 -26.28
C SER A 49 -7.89 -19.11 -27.26
N GLU A 50 -7.72 -18.71 -28.54
CA GLU A 50 -7.27 -19.60 -29.60
C GLU A 50 -5.83 -20.10 -29.49
N GLY A 51 -4.97 -19.39 -28.71
CA GLY A 51 -3.55 -19.73 -28.62
C GLY A 51 -3.22 -21.06 -27.93
N LEU A 52 -4.08 -21.58 -27.06
CA LEU A 52 -3.86 -22.86 -26.39
C LEU A 52 -4.35 -24.07 -27.21
N GLY A 53 -5.22 -23.86 -28.17
CA GLY A 53 -5.74 -24.93 -29.04
C GLY A 53 -4.68 -25.55 -29.95
N GLN A 54 -3.59 -24.84 -30.25
CA GLN A 54 -2.46 -25.38 -31.01
C GLN A 54 -1.44 -26.14 -30.18
N ALA A 55 -1.26 -25.81 -28.92
CA ALA A 55 -0.30 -26.48 -28.02
C ALA A 55 -0.87 -27.75 -27.37
N VAL A 56 -2.21 -27.83 -27.24
CA VAL A 56 -2.91 -28.98 -26.65
C VAL A 56 -3.99 -29.44 -27.61
N ARG A 57 -3.60 -30.16 -28.68
CA ARG A 57 -4.51 -30.97 -29.48
C ARG A 57 -5.02 -32.16 -28.68
N ILE A 58 -5.84 -31.90 -27.67
CA ILE A 58 -6.64 -32.92 -27.01
C ILE A 58 -8.08 -32.50 -27.19
N SER A 59 -8.76 -33.27 -28.01
CA SER A 59 -10.18 -33.33 -28.34
C SER A 59 -11.12 -32.66 -27.33
N HIS A 60 -12.10 -31.89 -27.84
CA HIS A 60 -13.26 -31.30 -27.13
C HIS A 60 -13.05 -30.00 -26.36
N ALA A 61 -12.51 -28.93 -26.96
CA ALA A 61 -11.96 -27.93 -26.08
C ALA A 61 -12.24 -26.44 -26.38
N SER A 62 -13.28 -26.06 -27.06
CA SER A 62 -13.60 -24.61 -27.13
C SER A 62 -14.38 -24.07 -25.95
N GLU A 63 -15.06 -24.94 -25.16
CA GLU A 63 -15.72 -24.54 -23.90
C GLU A 63 -14.88 -24.87 -22.67
N GLY A 64 -13.83 -25.71 -22.78
CA GLY A 64 -13.14 -26.31 -21.65
C GLY A 64 -12.01 -25.47 -21.05
N LEU A 65 -11.38 -24.56 -21.80
CA LEU A 65 -10.18 -23.89 -21.29
C LEU A 65 -10.48 -22.86 -20.20
N TRP A 66 -11.47 -22.01 -20.45
CA TRP A 66 -11.88 -21.00 -19.46
C TRP A 66 -12.46 -21.68 -18.21
N SER A 67 -13.27 -22.70 -18.36
CA SER A 67 -13.77 -23.50 -17.22
C SER A 67 -12.64 -24.18 -16.46
N HIS A 68 -11.62 -24.70 -17.15
CA HIS A 68 -10.44 -25.28 -16.51
C HIS A 68 -9.59 -24.22 -15.78
N LEU A 69 -9.34 -23.07 -16.40
CA LEU A 69 -8.62 -21.96 -15.75
C LEU A 69 -9.37 -21.46 -14.51
N VAL A 70 -10.67 -21.31 -14.59
CA VAL A 70 -11.52 -20.89 -13.47
C VAL A 70 -11.54 -21.95 -12.36
N ALA A 71 -11.61 -23.23 -12.71
CA ALA A 71 -11.69 -24.30 -11.72
C ALA A 71 -10.36 -24.63 -11.04
N THR A 72 -9.22 -24.47 -11.71
CA THR A 72 -7.92 -24.97 -11.22
C THR A 72 -6.92 -23.87 -10.91
N VAL A 73 -6.75 -22.90 -11.81
CA VAL A 73 -5.66 -21.91 -11.75
C VAL A 73 -6.09 -20.62 -11.05
N LEU A 74 -7.28 -20.13 -11.35
CA LEU A 74 -7.81 -18.88 -10.81
C LEU A 74 -7.93 -18.89 -9.28
N PRO A 75 -8.42 -19.95 -8.62
CA PRO A 75 -8.48 -20.01 -7.15
C PRO A 75 -7.09 -19.93 -6.50
N GLU A 76 -6.08 -20.57 -7.10
CA GLU A 76 -4.71 -20.51 -6.60
C GLU A 76 -4.13 -19.10 -6.71
N TYR A 77 -4.28 -18.46 -7.87
CA TYR A 77 -3.84 -17.08 -8.08
C TYR A 77 -4.55 -16.11 -7.15
N LEU A 78 -5.86 -16.26 -6.99
CA LEU A 78 -6.66 -15.43 -6.09
C LEU A 78 -6.21 -15.60 -4.65
N ARG A 79 -6.07 -16.84 -4.17
CA ARG A 79 -5.62 -17.14 -2.81
C ARG A 79 -4.25 -16.55 -2.53
N ASN A 80 -3.28 -16.80 -3.41
CA ASN A 80 -1.91 -16.35 -3.21
C ASN A 80 -1.80 -14.81 -3.28
N SER A 81 -2.48 -14.17 -4.24
CA SER A 81 -2.50 -12.72 -4.35
C SER A 81 -3.18 -12.05 -3.16
N LEU A 82 -4.29 -12.62 -2.66
CA LEU A 82 -4.98 -12.09 -1.47
C LEU A 82 -4.15 -12.30 -0.20
N LEU A 83 -3.57 -13.48 0.02
CA LEU A 83 -2.72 -13.74 1.18
C LEU A 83 -1.48 -12.84 1.18
N LEU A 84 -0.84 -12.66 0.02
CA LEU A 84 0.27 -11.75 -0.13
C LEU A 84 -0.14 -10.31 0.19
N CYS A 85 -1.21 -9.83 -0.45
CA CYS A 85 -1.75 -8.48 -0.28
C CYS A 85 -2.14 -8.19 1.17
N LEU A 86 -2.87 -9.09 1.82
CA LEU A 86 -3.28 -8.95 3.22
C LEU A 86 -2.10 -9.05 4.18
N GLY A 87 -1.15 -9.96 3.93
CA GLY A 87 0.05 -10.10 4.75
C GLY A 87 0.96 -8.88 4.69
N VAL A 88 1.26 -8.39 3.48
CA VAL A 88 2.06 -7.17 3.27
C VAL A 88 1.32 -5.95 3.81
N GLY A 89 0.01 -5.85 3.56
CA GLY A 89 -0.82 -4.76 4.09
C GLY A 89 -0.82 -4.71 5.62
N ALA A 90 -1.02 -5.85 6.29
CA ALA A 90 -1.00 -5.94 7.75
C ALA A 90 0.38 -5.61 8.33
N GLY A 91 1.46 -6.16 7.75
CA GLY A 91 2.82 -5.86 8.17
C GLY A 91 3.17 -4.38 8.00
N SER A 92 2.87 -3.81 6.84
CA SER A 92 3.10 -2.40 6.53
C SER A 92 2.26 -1.46 7.41
N LEU A 93 1.03 -1.86 7.75
CA LEU A 93 0.18 -1.11 8.68
C LEU A 93 0.81 -1.05 10.07
N VAL A 94 1.23 -2.19 10.61
CA VAL A 94 1.81 -2.25 11.96
C VAL A 94 3.12 -1.47 12.04
N ILE A 95 4.04 -1.69 11.10
CA ILE A 95 5.34 -1.03 11.09
C ILE A 95 5.17 0.46 10.75
N GLY A 96 4.45 0.78 9.66
CA GLY A 96 4.31 2.14 9.17
C GLY A 96 3.55 3.05 10.14
N ALA A 97 2.40 2.62 10.66
CA ALA A 97 1.63 3.41 11.62
C ALA A 97 2.34 3.48 12.98
N GLY A 98 2.98 2.39 13.44
CA GLY A 98 3.75 2.36 14.67
C GLY A 98 4.94 3.31 14.65
N CYS A 99 5.77 3.23 13.61
CA CYS A 99 6.91 4.14 13.42
C CYS A 99 6.45 5.60 13.21
N GLY A 100 5.37 5.81 12.44
CA GLY A 100 4.80 7.14 12.22
C GLY A 100 4.35 7.79 13.53
N TRP A 101 3.70 7.04 14.41
CA TRP A 101 3.34 7.50 15.75
C TRP A 101 4.57 7.80 16.59
N LEU A 102 5.54 6.86 16.65
CA LEU A 102 6.74 7.00 17.47
C LEU A 102 7.51 8.28 17.13
N VAL A 103 7.83 8.49 15.85
CA VAL A 103 8.61 9.64 15.39
C VAL A 103 7.84 10.96 15.54
N THR A 104 6.50 10.93 15.45
CA THR A 104 5.70 12.16 15.59
C THR A 104 5.50 12.57 17.04
N MET A 105 5.32 11.60 17.97
CA MET A 105 4.90 11.87 19.35
C MET A 105 6.04 11.94 20.34
N TYR A 106 7.16 11.27 20.04
CA TYR A 106 8.28 11.16 20.97
C TYR A 106 9.52 11.87 20.43
N ARG A 107 10.33 12.39 21.35
CA ARG A 107 11.70 12.85 21.06
C ARG A 107 12.67 11.88 21.71
N PHE A 108 13.60 11.39 20.94
CA PHE A 108 14.67 10.52 21.40
C PHE A 108 15.95 10.81 20.62
N PRO A 109 17.13 10.45 21.14
CA PRO A 109 18.38 10.64 20.42
C PRO A 109 18.32 9.91 19.08
N GLY A 110 18.55 10.65 17.96
CA GLY A 110 18.51 10.07 16.62
C GLY A 110 17.15 10.10 15.93
N ASP A 111 16.11 10.73 16.52
CA ASP A 111 14.77 10.84 15.91
C ASP A 111 14.79 11.36 14.47
N ARG A 112 15.66 12.35 14.18
CA ARG A 112 15.82 12.93 12.84
C ARG A 112 16.46 11.95 11.85
N VAL A 113 17.42 11.15 12.31
CA VAL A 113 18.08 10.16 11.47
C VAL A 113 17.11 9.03 11.16
N LEU A 114 16.37 8.58 12.18
CA LEU A 114 15.36 7.53 12.00
C LEU A 114 14.21 7.97 11.09
N ASP A 115 13.75 9.22 11.21
CA ASP A 115 12.72 9.80 10.34
C ASP A 115 13.09 9.69 8.86
N TRP A 116 14.35 9.92 8.55
CA TRP A 116 14.90 9.82 7.20
C TRP A 116 15.16 8.37 6.78
N ALA A 117 15.75 7.59 7.67
CA ALA A 117 16.09 6.19 7.42
C ALA A 117 14.87 5.31 7.14
N LEU A 118 13.72 5.60 7.77
CA LEU A 118 12.46 4.88 7.55
C LEU A 118 11.89 5.06 6.14
N VAL A 119 12.31 6.09 5.41
CA VAL A 119 11.87 6.33 4.03
C VAL A 119 12.85 5.71 3.01
N LEU A 120 14.05 5.34 3.45
CA LEU A 120 15.12 4.84 2.56
C LEU A 120 14.72 3.64 1.68
N PRO A 121 13.91 2.67 2.15
CA PRO A 121 13.52 1.54 1.30
C PRO A 121 12.78 1.94 0.03
N LEU A 122 12.10 3.11 -0.01
CA LEU A 122 11.45 3.62 -1.22
C LEU A 122 12.44 3.99 -2.34
N ALA A 123 13.71 4.22 -2.01
CA ALA A 123 14.73 4.51 -3.00
C ALA A 123 15.14 3.28 -3.82
N MET A 124 14.77 2.08 -3.37
CA MET A 124 15.15 0.84 -4.02
C MET A 124 13.94 0.15 -4.67
N PRO A 125 14.03 -0.29 -5.92
CA PRO A 125 12.99 -1.10 -6.55
C PRO A 125 12.72 -2.40 -5.76
N GLY A 126 11.43 -2.81 -5.63
CA GLY A 126 11.03 -3.97 -4.83
C GLY A 126 11.73 -5.27 -5.21
N TYR A 127 11.96 -5.51 -6.51
CA TYR A 127 12.68 -6.71 -6.98
C TYR A 127 14.16 -6.72 -6.55
N VAL A 128 14.83 -5.56 -6.46
CA VAL A 128 16.22 -5.45 -5.98
C VAL A 128 16.28 -5.81 -4.50
N LEU A 129 15.32 -5.32 -3.72
CA LEU A 129 15.18 -5.70 -2.31
C LEU A 129 14.91 -7.19 -2.15
N ALA A 130 14.03 -7.76 -2.98
CA ALA A 130 13.74 -9.20 -2.98
C ALA A 130 14.99 -10.01 -3.22
N TYR A 131 15.80 -9.63 -4.20
CA TYR A 131 17.09 -10.28 -4.48
C TYR A 131 18.07 -10.14 -3.30
N ALA A 132 18.28 -8.91 -2.83
CA ALA A 132 19.23 -8.63 -1.75
C ALA A 132 18.87 -9.36 -0.44
N TYR A 133 17.61 -9.30 -0.01
CA TYR A 133 17.16 -10.00 1.20
C TYR A 133 17.23 -11.52 1.05
N THR A 134 16.93 -12.05 -0.13
CA THR A 134 17.05 -13.50 -0.37
C THR A 134 18.50 -13.94 -0.32
N ASP A 135 19.39 -13.20 -0.98
CA ASP A 135 20.82 -13.51 -0.95
C ASP A 135 21.40 -13.41 0.46
N PHE A 136 20.93 -12.43 1.23
CA PHE A 136 21.36 -12.20 2.61
C PHE A 136 20.87 -13.29 3.59
N LEU A 137 19.66 -13.81 3.40
CA LEU A 137 18.99 -14.72 4.35
C LEU A 137 18.95 -16.19 3.91
N GLN A 138 19.36 -16.52 2.68
CA GLN A 138 19.41 -17.91 2.22
C GLN A 138 20.46 -18.74 2.97
N VAL A 139 20.40 -20.07 2.85
CA VAL A 139 21.28 -21.00 3.59
C VAL A 139 22.78 -20.71 3.38
N THR A 140 23.16 -20.30 2.17
CA THR A 140 24.54 -19.91 1.82
C THR A 140 24.83 -18.43 2.08
N GLY A 141 23.82 -17.68 2.52
CA GLY A 141 23.92 -16.23 2.76
C GLY A 141 24.74 -15.88 4.02
N PRO A 142 25.20 -14.63 4.12
CA PRO A 142 26.10 -14.19 5.17
C PRO A 142 25.49 -14.34 6.58
N VAL A 143 24.17 -14.15 6.74
CA VAL A 143 23.51 -14.27 8.06
C VAL A 143 23.58 -15.69 8.59
N GLN A 144 23.20 -16.67 7.78
CA GLN A 144 23.22 -18.07 8.24
C GLN A 144 24.65 -18.63 8.33
N THR A 145 25.56 -18.13 7.50
CA THR A 145 26.99 -18.48 7.59
C THR A 145 27.57 -17.94 8.89
N LEU A 146 27.36 -16.66 9.19
CA LEU A 146 27.81 -16.08 10.46
C LEU A 146 27.22 -16.80 11.67
N LEU A 147 25.93 -17.16 11.61
CA LEU A 147 25.28 -17.92 12.69
C LEU A 147 25.99 -19.27 12.92
N ARG A 148 26.32 -20.00 11.85
CA ARG A 148 27.04 -21.27 11.94
C ARG A 148 28.47 -21.10 12.45
N ASP A 149 29.16 -20.06 12.01
CA ASP A 149 30.53 -19.79 12.44
C ASP A 149 30.61 -19.44 13.94
N VAL A 150 29.62 -18.70 14.45
CA VAL A 150 29.59 -18.31 15.87
C VAL A 150 29.09 -19.44 16.77
N THR A 151 28.11 -20.25 16.31
CA THR A 151 27.49 -21.29 17.16
C THR A 151 28.12 -22.66 16.99
N GLY A 152 28.86 -22.89 15.89
CA GLY A 152 29.36 -24.21 15.51
C GLY A 152 28.28 -25.17 14.99
N TRP A 153 27.06 -24.68 14.75
CA TRP A 153 25.94 -25.48 14.28
C TRP A 153 26.06 -25.81 12.79
N SER A 154 25.53 -26.98 12.42
CA SER A 154 25.32 -27.37 11.02
C SER A 154 23.97 -26.79 10.56
N TRP A 155 23.75 -26.70 9.24
CA TRP A 155 22.50 -26.23 8.65
C TRP A 155 21.26 -27.07 9.02
N ARG A 156 21.43 -28.25 9.59
CA ARG A 156 20.38 -29.16 10.06
C ARG A 156 20.06 -29.00 11.54
N ASP A 157 20.89 -28.30 12.29
CA ASP A 157 20.78 -28.24 13.75
C ASP A 157 19.84 -27.13 14.22
N TYR A 158 19.44 -26.23 13.32
CA TYR A 158 18.53 -25.13 13.64
C TYR A 158 17.44 -24.98 12.56
N TRP A 159 16.28 -24.49 12.98
CA TRP A 159 15.22 -24.13 12.05
C TRP A 159 15.40 -22.68 11.61
N PHE A 160 15.38 -22.47 10.30
CA PHE A 160 15.37 -21.14 9.70
C PHE A 160 14.27 -21.08 8.64
N PRO A 161 13.43 -20.01 8.61
CA PRO A 161 12.35 -19.90 7.64
C PRO A 161 12.91 -19.92 6.21
N ASN A 162 12.26 -20.67 5.33
CA ASN A 162 12.61 -20.59 3.91
C ASN A 162 12.20 -19.25 3.36
N ILE A 163 13.18 -18.45 2.95
CA ILE A 163 12.94 -17.12 2.40
C ILE A 163 12.20 -17.18 1.06
N ARG A 164 12.44 -18.23 0.24
CA ARG A 164 11.70 -18.45 -1.01
C ARG A 164 10.36 -19.12 -0.73
N SER A 165 9.48 -18.39 -0.10
CA SER A 165 8.15 -18.82 0.28
C SER A 165 7.20 -17.62 0.29
N LEU A 166 5.89 -17.87 0.37
CA LEU A 166 4.90 -16.82 0.53
C LEU A 166 5.17 -15.96 1.78
N GLY A 167 5.60 -16.58 2.89
CA GLY A 167 5.97 -15.88 4.12
C GLY A 167 7.19 -14.98 3.94
N GLY A 168 8.23 -15.47 3.26
CA GLY A 168 9.41 -14.68 2.92
C GLY A 168 9.08 -13.50 2.00
N ALA A 169 8.26 -13.72 0.98
CA ALA A 169 7.79 -12.64 0.11
C ALA A 169 7.00 -11.59 0.88
N ILE A 170 6.10 -12.00 1.79
CA ILE A 170 5.38 -11.07 2.67
C ILE A 170 6.35 -10.24 3.51
N ALA A 171 7.35 -10.86 4.12
CA ALA A 171 8.33 -10.17 4.96
C ALA A 171 9.14 -9.15 4.16
N VAL A 172 9.67 -9.54 3.00
CA VAL A 172 10.49 -8.67 2.13
C VAL A 172 9.67 -7.54 1.54
N LEU A 173 8.48 -7.83 0.99
CA LEU A 173 7.61 -6.78 0.45
C LEU A 173 7.10 -5.85 1.55
N THR A 174 6.85 -6.36 2.76
CA THR A 174 6.54 -5.50 3.91
C THR A 174 7.69 -4.54 4.21
N ALA A 175 8.93 -5.03 4.23
CA ALA A 175 10.12 -4.20 4.44
C ALA A 175 10.34 -3.16 3.32
N ALA A 176 9.89 -3.45 2.10
CA ALA A 176 9.93 -2.52 0.98
C ALA A 176 8.79 -1.48 1.00
N MET A 177 7.59 -1.88 1.42
CA MET A 177 6.36 -1.11 1.22
C MET A 177 5.86 -0.37 2.47
N TYR A 178 6.33 -0.72 3.69
CA TYR A 178 5.89 -0.02 4.91
C TYR A 178 6.09 1.51 4.88
N PRO A 179 7.09 2.07 4.18
CA PRO A 179 7.29 3.51 4.17
C PRO A 179 6.11 4.29 3.57
N TYR A 180 5.32 3.70 2.66
CA TYR A 180 4.12 4.34 2.14
C TYR A 180 3.09 4.60 3.24
N VAL A 181 2.85 3.59 4.09
CA VAL A 181 1.98 3.76 5.27
C VAL A 181 2.63 4.71 6.27
N TYR A 182 3.94 4.61 6.48
CA TYR A 182 4.68 5.48 7.40
C TYR A 182 4.53 6.97 7.07
N VAL A 183 4.78 7.35 5.82
CA VAL A 183 4.73 8.76 5.39
C VAL A 183 3.32 9.33 5.57
N LEU A 184 2.30 8.59 5.13
CA LEU A 184 0.91 9.06 5.22
C LEU A 184 0.39 9.03 6.67
N ALA A 185 0.71 8.00 7.45
CA ALA A 185 0.37 7.95 8.87
C ALA A 185 1.04 9.09 9.65
N ARG A 186 2.32 9.35 9.39
CA ARG A 186 3.08 10.45 9.99
C ARG A 186 2.43 11.81 9.67
N ALA A 187 2.04 12.05 8.42
CA ALA A 187 1.30 13.25 8.05
C ALA A 187 -0.01 13.37 8.82
N GLY A 188 -0.81 12.30 8.85
CA GLY A 188 -2.07 12.25 9.61
C GLY A 188 -1.90 12.48 11.11
N PHE A 189 -0.83 11.93 11.72
CA PHE A 189 -0.52 12.18 13.13
C PHE A 189 -0.02 13.61 13.37
N THR A 190 0.68 14.20 12.41
CA THR A 190 1.18 15.59 12.51
C THR A 190 0.04 16.61 12.45
N GLU A 191 -0.99 16.34 11.65
CA GLU A 191 -2.14 17.22 11.48
C GLU A 191 -3.13 17.16 12.65
N GLN A 192 -3.00 16.20 13.57
CA GLN A 192 -3.89 16.08 14.72
C GLN A 192 -3.76 17.29 15.66
N SER A 193 -4.90 17.73 16.20
CA SER A 193 -4.90 18.79 17.21
C SER A 193 -4.19 18.34 18.49
N VAL A 194 -3.29 19.15 18.99
CA VAL A 194 -2.60 18.94 20.28
C VAL A 194 -3.62 18.74 21.40
N CYS A 195 -4.70 19.50 21.40
CA CYS A 195 -5.76 19.44 22.41
C CYS A 195 -6.37 18.03 22.56
N ALA A 196 -6.61 17.29 21.46
CA ALA A 196 -7.21 15.96 21.56
C ALA A 196 -6.33 14.96 22.28
N LEU A 197 -5.02 15.06 22.07
CA LEU A 197 -4.03 14.21 22.75
C LEU A 197 -3.80 14.63 24.22
N GLU A 198 -3.76 15.93 24.50
CA GLU A 198 -3.64 16.45 25.87
C GLU A 198 -4.87 16.09 26.70
N VAL A 199 -6.08 16.27 26.18
CA VAL A 199 -7.31 15.82 26.84
C VAL A 199 -7.30 14.32 27.12
N SER A 200 -6.80 13.48 26.21
CA SER A 200 -6.71 12.05 26.47
C SER A 200 -5.78 11.72 27.65
N ARG A 201 -4.70 12.50 27.83
CA ARG A 201 -3.74 12.33 28.94
C ARG A 201 -4.31 12.86 30.26
N THR A 202 -4.97 14.01 30.26
CA THR A 202 -5.63 14.55 31.45
C THR A 202 -6.75 13.63 31.95
N LEU A 203 -7.38 12.87 31.05
CA LEU A 203 -8.34 11.81 31.36
C LEU A 203 -7.67 10.48 31.79
N GLY A 204 -6.37 10.45 32.01
CA GLY A 204 -5.63 9.29 32.53
C GLY A 204 -5.36 8.18 31.50
N CYS A 205 -5.46 8.46 30.20
CA CYS A 205 -5.10 7.48 29.18
C CYS A 205 -3.59 7.23 29.17
N THR A 206 -3.21 5.94 29.20
CA THR A 206 -1.81 5.55 28.97
C THR A 206 -1.39 5.92 27.52
N PRO A 207 -0.08 6.05 27.24
CA PRO A 207 0.40 6.37 25.88
C PRO A 207 -0.13 5.43 24.81
N PHE A 208 -0.21 4.13 25.09
CA PHE A 208 -0.75 3.14 24.18
C PHE A 208 -2.27 3.27 24.01
N ALA A 209 -3.00 3.56 25.09
CA ALA A 209 -4.44 3.82 25.01
C ALA A 209 -4.74 5.08 24.20
N SER A 210 -3.94 6.15 24.37
CA SER A 210 -4.04 7.38 23.57
C SER A 210 -3.76 7.12 22.09
N PHE A 211 -2.73 6.33 21.76
CA PHE A 211 -2.46 5.88 20.40
C PHE A 211 -3.67 5.18 19.78
N ARG A 212 -4.17 4.13 20.44
CA ARG A 212 -5.23 3.28 19.88
C ARG A 212 -6.60 3.95 19.84
N ARG A 213 -6.97 4.74 20.87
CA ARG A 213 -8.31 5.30 21.03
C ARG A 213 -8.47 6.68 20.41
N VAL A 214 -7.39 7.44 20.26
CA VAL A 214 -7.42 8.83 19.77
C VAL A 214 -6.57 8.97 18.51
N GLY A 215 -5.29 8.62 18.60
CA GLY A 215 -4.32 8.82 17.52
C GLY A 215 -4.71 8.10 16.23
N VAL A 216 -4.88 6.77 16.30
CA VAL A 216 -5.21 5.96 15.13
C VAL A 216 -6.54 6.34 14.50
N PRO A 217 -7.66 6.49 15.25
CA PRO A 217 -8.94 6.87 14.64
C PRO A 217 -8.91 8.23 13.94
N LEU A 218 -8.22 9.22 14.49
CA LEU A 218 -8.07 10.53 13.85
C LEU A 218 -7.18 10.49 12.60
N ALA A 219 -6.10 9.70 12.61
CA ALA A 219 -5.20 9.54 11.45
C ALA A 219 -5.72 8.48 10.45
N TRP A 220 -6.81 7.78 10.77
CA TRP A 220 -7.30 6.65 9.98
C TRP A 220 -7.46 6.96 8.48
N PRO A 221 -7.99 8.12 8.05
CA PRO A 221 -8.11 8.42 6.62
C PRO A 221 -6.77 8.43 5.88
N ALA A 222 -5.73 8.95 6.54
CA ALA A 222 -4.37 8.97 5.98
C ALA A 222 -3.72 7.57 6.00
N ILE A 223 -3.90 6.83 7.10
CA ILE A 223 -3.42 5.45 7.23
C ILE A 223 -4.09 4.55 6.19
N ALA A 224 -5.42 4.67 6.01
CA ALA A 224 -6.18 3.89 5.03
C ALA A 224 -5.72 4.16 3.60
N ALA A 225 -5.37 5.41 3.29
CA ALA A 225 -4.78 5.76 2.00
C ALA A 225 -3.44 5.07 1.76
N GLY A 226 -2.55 5.11 2.76
CA GLY A 226 -1.26 4.43 2.69
C GLY A 226 -1.41 2.92 2.54
N LEU A 227 -2.34 2.34 3.29
CA LEU A 227 -2.65 0.92 3.21
C LEU A 227 -3.18 0.51 1.84
N ALA A 228 -4.13 1.27 1.29
CA ALA A 228 -4.66 1.01 -0.05
C ALA A 228 -3.55 1.10 -1.11
N PHE A 229 -2.65 2.08 -1.00
CA PHE A 229 -1.53 2.22 -1.91
C PHE A 229 -0.60 0.99 -1.84
N VAL A 230 -0.22 0.55 -0.64
CA VAL A 230 0.59 -0.67 -0.43
C VAL A 230 -0.10 -1.90 -1.02
N MET A 231 -1.41 -2.06 -0.81
CA MET A 231 -2.15 -3.21 -1.32
C MET A 231 -2.22 -3.20 -2.85
N MET A 232 -2.41 -2.04 -3.47
CA MET A 232 -2.41 -1.90 -4.93
C MET A 232 -1.03 -2.19 -5.52
N GLU A 233 0.03 -1.64 -4.92
CA GLU A 233 1.41 -1.85 -5.36
C GLU A 233 1.81 -3.32 -5.23
N THR A 234 1.43 -3.97 -4.12
CA THR A 234 1.66 -5.41 -3.91
C THR A 234 0.95 -6.27 -4.96
N LEU A 235 -0.29 -5.93 -5.34
CA LEU A 235 -1.04 -6.65 -6.38
C LEU A 235 -0.46 -6.41 -7.79
N ALA A 236 0.13 -5.26 -8.02
CA ALA A 236 0.76 -4.90 -9.29
C ALA A 236 2.21 -5.42 -9.40
N ASP A 237 2.84 -5.82 -8.30
CA ASP A 237 4.22 -6.30 -8.32
C ASP A 237 4.33 -7.59 -9.14
N PHE A 238 5.28 -7.57 -10.07
CA PHE A 238 5.68 -8.74 -10.86
C PHE A 238 7.08 -9.20 -10.50
N GLY A 239 7.99 -8.25 -10.28
CA GLY A 239 9.42 -8.53 -10.16
C GLY A 239 9.76 -9.36 -8.92
N ALA A 240 9.31 -8.92 -7.75
CA ALA A 240 9.55 -9.64 -6.51
C ALA A 240 8.80 -10.98 -6.48
N VAL A 241 7.51 -11.00 -6.86
CA VAL A 241 6.72 -12.25 -6.83
C VAL A 241 7.22 -13.28 -7.83
N ALA A 242 7.71 -12.88 -9.00
CA ALA A 242 8.34 -13.78 -9.97
C ALA A 242 9.65 -14.36 -9.42
N TYR A 243 10.44 -13.55 -8.71
CA TYR A 243 11.68 -13.99 -8.09
C TYR A 243 11.45 -15.02 -6.98
N PHE A 244 10.36 -14.89 -6.21
CA PHE A 244 9.93 -15.87 -5.22
C PHE A 244 9.17 -17.07 -5.81
N GLU A 245 9.04 -17.14 -7.14
CA GLU A 245 8.30 -18.18 -7.87
C GLU A 245 6.84 -18.33 -7.42
N LEU A 246 6.23 -17.25 -6.96
CA LEU A 246 4.84 -17.27 -6.49
C LEU A 246 3.86 -17.21 -7.67
N ARG A 247 2.83 -18.02 -7.56
CA ARG A 247 1.72 -18.03 -8.53
C ARG A 247 0.68 -16.98 -8.14
N THR A 248 0.85 -15.76 -8.69
CA THR A 248 -0.05 -14.61 -8.53
C THR A 248 -0.66 -14.24 -9.86
N PHE A 249 -1.59 -13.27 -9.86
CA PHE A 249 -2.17 -12.78 -11.12
C PHE A 249 -1.13 -12.20 -12.07
N THR A 250 -0.18 -11.42 -11.57
CA THR A 250 0.87 -10.79 -12.40
C THR A 250 1.75 -11.82 -13.08
N THR A 251 2.20 -12.83 -12.34
CA THR A 251 2.97 -13.95 -12.92
C THR A 251 2.13 -14.80 -13.86
N GLY A 252 0.83 -14.94 -13.57
CA GLY A 252 -0.15 -15.63 -14.45
C GLY A 252 -0.36 -14.90 -15.78
N ILE A 253 -0.53 -13.58 -15.75
CA ILE A 253 -0.67 -12.73 -16.94
C ILE A 253 0.58 -12.86 -17.82
N TYR A 254 1.77 -12.72 -17.23
CA TYR A 254 3.02 -12.87 -17.95
C TYR A 254 3.15 -14.25 -18.60
N ARG A 255 2.80 -15.31 -17.87
CA ARG A 255 2.85 -16.69 -18.33
C ARG A 255 1.85 -16.93 -19.47
N ALA A 256 0.63 -16.41 -19.37
CA ALA A 256 -0.39 -16.51 -20.41
C ALA A 256 0.06 -15.81 -21.70
N TRP A 257 0.67 -14.63 -21.57
CA TRP A 257 1.13 -13.87 -22.71
C TRP A 257 2.35 -14.50 -23.40
N TYR A 258 3.43 -14.74 -22.63
CA TYR A 258 4.72 -15.13 -23.22
C TYR A 258 4.92 -16.65 -23.34
N ALA A 259 4.50 -17.44 -22.37
CA ALA A 259 4.72 -18.87 -22.38
C ALA A 259 3.63 -19.65 -23.12
N LEU A 260 2.37 -19.19 -23.03
CA LEU A 260 1.24 -19.84 -23.67
C LEU A 260 0.84 -19.17 -25.01
N GLY A 261 1.40 -18.00 -25.35
CA GLY A 261 1.09 -17.28 -26.58
C GLY A 261 -0.38 -16.86 -26.70
N SER A 262 -1.08 -16.69 -25.57
CA SER A 262 -2.51 -16.35 -25.56
C SER A 262 -2.76 -14.95 -24.97
N PRO A 263 -2.77 -13.89 -25.79
CA PRO A 263 -3.12 -12.54 -25.35
C PRO A 263 -4.53 -12.45 -24.74
N ALA A 264 -5.47 -13.24 -25.24
CA ALA A 264 -6.84 -13.27 -24.74
C ALA A 264 -6.89 -13.79 -23.28
N ALA A 265 -6.20 -14.89 -22.96
CA ALA A 265 -6.12 -15.41 -21.60
C ALA A 265 -5.40 -14.43 -20.66
N ALA A 266 -4.34 -13.77 -21.12
CA ALA A 266 -3.63 -12.75 -20.36
C ALA A 266 -4.56 -11.54 -20.05
N ALA A 267 -5.32 -11.07 -21.03
CA ALA A 267 -6.28 -9.98 -20.87
C ALA A 267 -7.40 -10.34 -19.90
N GLN A 268 -7.92 -11.56 -19.94
CA GLN A 268 -8.94 -12.04 -18.99
C GLN A 268 -8.43 -12.04 -17.56
N LEU A 269 -7.20 -12.55 -17.31
CA LEU A 269 -6.56 -12.48 -15.99
C LEU A 269 -6.30 -11.04 -15.53
N ALA A 270 -5.91 -10.15 -16.46
CA ALA A 270 -5.68 -8.74 -16.17
C ALA A 270 -6.98 -8.03 -15.77
N VAL A 271 -8.13 -8.36 -16.38
CA VAL A 271 -9.44 -7.83 -15.98
C VAL A 271 -9.80 -8.27 -14.56
N VAL A 272 -9.56 -9.53 -14.19
CA VAL A 272 -9.81 -10.00 -12.81
C VAL A 272 -8.92 -9.25 -11.82
N LEU A 273 -7.64 -9.08 -12.12
CA LEU A 273 -6.73 -8.28 -11.29
C LEU A 273 -7.21 -6.83 -11.16
N MET A 274 -7.64 -6.22 -12.25
CA MET A 274 -8.18 -4.85 -12.26
C MET A 274 -9.42 -4.73 -11.37
N LEU A 275 -10.33 -5.72 -11.41
CA LEU A 275 -11.50 -5.73 -10.53
C LEU A 275 -11.12 -5.86 -9.05
N LEU A 276 -10.07 -6.63 -8.72
CA LEU A 276 -9.52 -6.71 -7.38
C LEU A 276 -8.98 -5.35 -6.91
N VAL A 277 -8.17 -4.68 -7.73
CA VAL A 277 -7.63 -3.36 -7.43
C VAL A 277 -8.77 -2.34 -7.26
N LEU A 278 -9.76 -2.36 -8.16
CA LEU A 278 -10.95 -1.50 -8.03
C LEU A 278 -11.70 -1.76 -6.73
N GLY A 279 -11.84 -3.04 -6.33
CA GLY A 279 -12.44 -3.42 -5.05
C GLY A 279 -11.71 -2.79 -3.85
N ILE A 280 -10.37 -2.80 -3.86
CA ILE A 280 -9.55 -2.15 -2.81
C ILE A 280 -9.79 -0.65 -2.78
N LEU A 281 -9.81 0.01 -3.95
CA LEU A 281 -10.10 1.45 -4.03
C LEU A 281 -11.49 1.81 -3.51
N LEU A 282 -12.50 0.99 -3.80
CA LEU A 282 -13.85 1.19 -3.31
C LEU A 282 -13.94 0.98 -1.80
N LEU A 283 -13.26 -0.04 -1.26
CA LEU A 283 -13.16 -0.29 0.18
C LEU A 283 -12.47 0.87 0.91
N GLU A 284 -11.37 1.36 0.35
CA GLU A 284 -10.65 2.52 0.88
C GLU A 284 -11.54 3.76 0.88
N ARG A 285 -12.25 4.03 -0.21
CA ARG A 285 -13.18 5.15 -0.33
C ARG A 285 -14.31 5.06 0.70
N ALA A 286 -14.84 3.85 0.93
CA ALA A 286 -15.84 3.59 1.96
C ALA A 286 -15.27 3.78 3.38
N ALA A 287 -14.03 3.37 3.62
CA ALA A 287 -13.35 3.54 4.89
C ALA A 287 -13.09 5.03 5.23
N ARG A 288 -12.74 5.85 4.23
CA ARG A 288 -12.59 7.31 4.41
C ARG A 288 -13.92 8.01 4.63
N GLY A 289 -15.00 7.57 3.97
CA GLY A 289 -16.31 8.20 4.07
C GLY A 289 -16.90 8.22 5.48
N ARG A 290 -16.49 7.28 6.33
CA ARG A 290 -16.85 7.23 7.75
C ARG A 290 -16.02 8.15 8.65
N GLY A 291 -14.90 8.68 8.15
CA GLY A 291 -13.95 9.52 8.89
C GLY A 291 -14.07 11.01 8.57
N ARG A 292 -15.21 11.50 8.04
CA ARG A 292 -15.46 12.93 7.82
C ARG A 292 -15.64 13.68 9.14
N PHE A 293 -14.63 13.64 9.99
CA PHE A 293 -14.50 14.64 11.04
C PHE A 293 -13.93 15.90 10.40
N ALA A 294 -14.75 16.96 10.40
CA ALA A 294 -14.40 18.27 9.92
C ALA A 294 -12.99 18.65 10.40
N ALA A 295 -12.10 18.93 9.46
CA ALA A 295 -10.90 19.68 9.75
C ALA A 295 -11.37 21.07 10.21
N THR A 296 -11.71 21.20 11.47
CA THR A 296 -11.90 22.48 12.11
C THR A 296 -10.53 23.13 12.11
N THR A 297 -10.44 24.31 11.51
CA THR A 297 -9.25 25.16 11.40
C THR A 297 -8.46 25.13 12.70
N SER A 298 -7.50 24.24 12.80
CA SER A 298 -6.63 24.17 13.94
C SER A 298 -5.51 25.19 13.73
N HIS A 299 -5.49 26.22 14.55
CA HIS A 299 -4.32 27.06 14.72
C HIS A 299 -3.10 26.17 14.91
N LEU A 300 -2.04 26.42 14.16
CA LEU A 300 -0.75 25.73 14.20
C LEU A 300 -0.07 25.95 15.56
N PHE A 301 -0.59 25.33 16.61
CA PHE A 301 0.14 25.21 17.87
C PHE A 301 1.26 24.16 17.69
N ARG A 302 2.48 24.59 17.91
CA ARG A 302 3.67 23.75 17.87
C ARG A 302 3.52 22.59 18.86
N LYS A 303 3.34 21.37 18.36
CA LYS A 303 3.25 20.16 19.18
C LYS A 303 4.45 20.05 20.12
N GLN A 304 4.21 20.01 21.42
CA GLN A 304 5.23 19.60 22.39
C GLN A 304 5.38 18.08 22.29
N ARG A 305 6.50 17.63 21.75
CA ARG A 305 6.87 16.21 21.73
C ARG A 305 7.32 15.77 23.13
N ILE A 306 6.99 14.57 23.51
CA ILE A 306 7.42 13.99 24.79
C ILE A 306 8.90 13.62 24.64
N GLU A 307 9.73 14.12 25.59
CA GLU A 307 11.11 13.68 25.68
C GLU A 307 11.15 12.31 26.36
N LEU A 308 11.66 11.32 25.67
CA LEU A 308 12.04 10.04 26.28
C LEU A 308 13.40 10.25 26.95
N ARG A 309 13.36 10.59 28.24
CA ARG A 309 14.57 10.64 29.09
C ARG A 309 15.10 9.20 29.21
N GLY A 310 16.30 9.00 28.73
CA GLY A 310 16.99 7.73 28.90
C GLY A 310 17.26 7.47 30.39
N SER A 311 17.21 6.20 30.77
CA SER A 311 17.49 5.68 32.11
C SER A 311 18.83 6.14 32.74
N ARG A 312 19.69 6.83 32.02
CA ARG A 312 20.95 7.39 32.53
C ARG A 312 20.76 8.54 33.51
N ASP A 313 19.75 9.38 33.32
CA ASP A 313 19.52 10.54 34.17
C ASP A 313 18.95 10.16 35.54
N GLU A 314 18.31 8.99 35.68
CA GLU A 314 17.89 8.44 36.99
C GLU A 314 19.07 7.90 37.80
N PHE A 315 20.09 7.34 37.14
CA PHE A 315 21.29 6.86 37.82
C PHE A 315 22.16 8.01 38.33
N ASP A 316 22.25 9.12 37.59
CA ASP A 316 23.04 10.28 38.00
C ASP A 316 22.38 11.04 39.17
N GLN A 317 21.04 11.08 39.23
CA GLN A 317 20.31 11.66 40.38
C GLN A 317 20.35 10.79 41.64
N LEU A 318 20.54 9.49 41.53
CA LEU A 318 20.71 8.59 42.67
C LEU A 318 22.15 8.56 43.18
N ALA A 319 23.11 9.03 42.40
CA ALA A 319 24.51 9.13 42.76
C ALA A 319 24.86 10.47 43.48
N GLU A 320 23.98 11.49 43.36
CA GLU A 320 24.16 12.81 44.01
C GLU A 320 23.37 12.98 45.33
N ASN A 321 22.55 11.99 45.74
CA ASN A 321 21.89 11.94 47.05
C ASN A 321 22.49 10.81 47.91
#